data_38a45b651ed0c7d74218a8f273a86c22
#
_entry.id   38a45b651ed0c7d74218a8f273a86c22
#
_cell.length_a   1.000
_cell.length_b   1.000
_cell.length_c   1.000
_cell.angle_alpha   90.00
_cell.angle_beta   90.00
_cell.angle_gamma   90.00
#
_symmetry.space_group_name_H-M   'P 1'
#
loop_
_entity.id
_entity.type
_entity.pdbx_description
1 polymer ?
#
loop_
_entity_poly.entity_id
_entity_poly.type
_entity_poly.pdbx_seq_one_letter_code
_entity_poly.pdbx_strand_id
1 'polypeptide(L)'
;MKFVQIILLFSAGIFAVVWAQKPASPLVMAMSLTSSSFEDGAIIPAKFTRSVETPVSPALAWTGVPQNTVSFALIVHDPEVPVKNTPEDVVHWLIFNIPRTTTHLTEAVPSVAKLPDGSIQGATLAGTLGYMGPGARADGPYHHYIFELYALDTKLDLGPDAKRVDLFKAMEGHVLAKGILTGRYHRLQ
;
A
#
# COMPACT_ATOMS: atom_id res chain seq x y z
N MET A 1 38.99 48.26 -64.29
CA MET A 1 38.14 48.13 -63.09
C MET A 1 37.90 46.61 -62.87
N LYS A 2 38.52 46.03 -61.82
CA LYS A 2 38.36 44.61 -61.50
C LYS A 2 37.35 44.50 -60.33
N PHE A 3 36.23 43.86 -60.58
CA PHE A 3 35.25 43.55 -59.55
C PHE A 3 35.70 42.31 -58.75
N VAL A 4 35.91 42.45 -57.42
CA VAL A 4 36.16 41.36 -56.51
C VAL A 4 34.80 40.91 -55.93
N GLN A 5 34.39 39.69 -56.26
CA GLN A 5 33.22 39.05 -55.67
C GLN A 5 33.61 38.40 -54.34
N ILE A 6 33.06 38.89 -53.25
CA ILE A 6 33.20 38.27 -51.91
C ILE A 6 32.10 37.24 -51.79
N ILE A 7 32.49 35.98 -51.73
CA ILE A 7 31.57 34.83 -51.39
C ILE A 7 31.54 34.69 -49.87
N LEU A 8 30.39 35.00 -49.24
CA LEU A 8 30.11 34.75 -47.87
C LEU A 8 29.61 33.30 -47.72
N LEU A 9 30.44 32.42 -47.11
CA LEU A 9 30.06 31.06 -46.70
C LEU A 9 29.32 31.13 -45.37
N PHE A 10 28.00 30.92 -45.40
CA PHE A 10 27.20 30.66 -44.18
C PHE A 10 27.39 29.19 -43.75
N SER A 11 28.10 28.94 -42.68
CA SER A 11 28.13 27.64 -42.02
C SER A 11 26.89 27.51 -41.15
N ALA A 12 25.91 26.69 -41.54
CA ALA A 12 24.78 26.30 -40.72
C ALA A 12 25.25 25.29 -39.66
N GLY A 13 25.48 25.77 -38.45
CA GLY A 13 25.73 24.91 -37.30
C GLY A 13 24.43 24.19 -36.88
N ILE A 14 24.40 22.88 -37.07
CA ILE A 14 23.32 22.01 -36.56
C ILE A 14 23.54 21.83 -35.05
N PHE A 15 22.79 22.57 -34.25
CA PHE A 15 22.72 22.30 -32.81
C PHE A 15 21.84 21.07 -32.56
N ALA A 16 22.45 19.92 -32.28
CA ALA A 16 21.73 18.73 -31.79
C ALA A 16 21.27 19.00 -30.36
N VAL A 17 19.97 19.20 -30.17
CA VAL A 17 19.37 19.26 -28.84
C VAL A 17 19.30 17.82 -28.29
N VAL A 18 20.24 17.48 -27.42
CA VAL A 18 20.21 16.21 -26.70
C VAL A 18 19.18 16.33 -25.58
N TRP A 19 18.02 15.72 -25.78
CA TRP A 19 17.03 15.55 -24.70
C TRP A 19 17.57 14.54 -23.69
N ALA A 20 17.97 14.99 -22.52
CA ALA A 20 18.29 14.11 -21.41
C ALA A 20 17.02 13.36 -21.02
N GLN A 21 16.93 12.08 -21.35
CA GLN A 21 15.85 11.21 -20.87
C GLN A 21 15.97 11.11 -19.37
N LYS A 22 14.89 11.49 -18.66
CA LYS A 22 14.76 11.24 -17.23
C LYS A 22 14.91 9.71 -17.02
N PRO A 23 15.78 9.26 -16.11
CA PRO A 23 15.91 7.83 -15.84
C PRO A 23 14.53 7.28 -15.49
N ALA A 24 14.15 6.14 -16.10
CA ALA A 24 12.91 5.46 -15.77
C ALA A 24 12.94 5.10 -14.29
N SER A 25 11.87 5.42 -13.58
CA SER A 25 11.72 4.96 -12.20
C SER A 25 11.85 3.44 -12.17
N PRO A 26 12.60 2.86 -11.22
CA PRO A 26 12.71 1.42 -11.12
C PRO A 26 11.32 0.79 -11.02
N LEU A 27 11.07 -0.23 -11.81
CA LEU A 27 9.80 -0.97 -11.77
C LEU A 27 9.69 -1.62 -10.38
N VAL A 28 8.64 -1.27 -9.64
CA VAL A 28 8.30 -1.96 -8.39
C VAL A 28 7.87 -3.39 -8.76
N MET A 29 8.56 -4.39 -8.21
CA MET A 29 8.23 -5.79 -8.45
C MET A 29 6.88 -6.13 -7.79
N ALA A 30 6.08 -6.95 -8.47
CA ALA A 30 4.83 -7.46 -7.89
C ALA A 30 5.15 -8.60 -6.91
N MET A 31 4.65 -8.49 -5.67
CA MET A 31 4.54 -9.61 -4.73
C MET A 31 3.14 -10.24 -4.86
N SER A 32 3.02 -11.52 -4.55
CA SER A 32 1.71 -12.15 -4.37
C SER A 32 1.30 -12.03 -2.91
N LEU A 33 0.11 -11.47 -2.66
CA LEU A 33 -0.55 -11.46 -1.35
C LEU A 33 -1.82 -12.32 -1.45
N THR A 34 -1.97 -13.28 -0.58
CA THR A 34 -3.07 -14.24 -0.56
C THR A 34 -3.65 -14.41 0.85
N SER A 35 -4.82 -15.01 0.95
CA SER A 35 -5.41 -15.41 2.22
C SER A 35 -5.95 -16.84 2.12
N SER A 36 -5.81 -17.61 3.19
CA SER A 36 -6.54 -18.88 3.33
C SER A 36 -7.98 -18.66 3.81
N SER A 37 -8.33 -17.43 4.16
CA SER A 37 -9.65 -17.06 4.71
C SER A 37 -10.67 -16.73 3.62
N PHE A 38 -10.21 -16.20 2.48
CA PHE A 38 -11.02 -15.89 1.29
C PHE A 38 -10.12 -15.71 0.07
N GLU A 39 -10.65 -15.93 -1.12
CA GLU A 39 -9.96 -15.72 -2.39
C GLU A 39 -10.01 -14.24 -2.80
N ASP A 40 -9.07 -13.84 -3.69
CA ASP A 40 -9.07 -12.48 -4.26
C ASP A 40 -10.39 -12.17 -4.98
N GLY A 41 -10.97 -11.02 -4.67
CA GLY A 41 -12.29 -10.60 -5.17
C GLY A 41 -13.49 -11.32 -4.54
N ALA A 42 -13.30 -12.28 -3.62
CA ALA A 42 -14.38 -13.00 -2.97
C ALA A 42 -15.06 -12.20 -1.84
N ILE A 43 -16.18 -12.74 -1.35
CA ILE A 43 -16.87 -12.19 -0.18
C ILE A 43 -16.09 -12.56 1.07
N ILE A 44 -15.79 -11.56 1.91
CA ILE A 44 -15.12 -11.75 3.20
C ILE A 44 -16.10 -12.46 4.16
N PRO A 45 -15.72 -13.62 4.74
CA PRO A 45 -16.57 -14.34 5.68
C PRO A 45 -16.94 -13.53 6.93
N ALA A 46 -18.14 -13.76 7.46
CA ALA A 46 -18.74 -12.98 8.56
C ALA A 46 -17.83 -12.80 9.77
N LYS A 47 -17.05 -13.82 10.16
CA LYS A 47 -16.15 -13.75 11.33
C LYS A 47 -15.05 -12.69 11.26
N PHE A 48 -14.73 -12.23 10.05
CA PHE A 48 -13.75 -11.17 9.79
C PHE A 48 -14.39 -9.79 9.65
N THR A 49 -15.71 -9.68 9.82
CA THR A 49 -16.49 -8.46 9.52
C THR A 49 -17.27 -8.00 10.75
N ARG A 50 -17.75 -6.78 10.71
CA ARG A 50 -18.64 -6.21 11.76
C ARG A 50 -20.06 -6.80 11.77
N SER A 51 -20.27 -7.97 11.10
CA SER A 51 -21.44 -8.83 11.34
C SER A 51 -21.39 -9.54 12.67
N VAL A 52 -20.21 -9.68 13.25
CA VAL A 52 -20.01 -10.25 14.60
C VAL A 52 -19.56 -9.14 15.54
N GLU A 53 -19.78 -9.35 16.84
CA GLU A 53 -19.43 -8.38 17.88
C GLU A 53 -17.93 -8.11 17.92
N THR A 54 -17.12 -9.17 17.78
CA THR A 54 -15.66 -9.09 17.83
C THR A 54 -15.05 -9.70 16.57
N PRO A 55 -14.92 -8.92 15.49
CA PRO A 55 -14.26 -9.40 14.26
C PRO A 55 -12.77 -9.65 14.51
N VAL A 56 -12.23 -10.69 13.88
CA VAL A 56 -10.80 -11.00 13.92
C VAL A 56 -10.16 -10.73 12.56
N SER A 57 -8.86 -10.48 12.53
CA SER A 57 -8.14 -10.31 11.25
C SER A 57 -8.03 -11.64 10.50
N PRO A 58 -8.14 -11.65 9.15
CA PRO A 58 -7.92 -12.85 8.36
C PRO A 58 -6.45 -13.25 8.37
N ALA A 59 -6.18 -14.54 8.10
CA ALA A 59 -4.84 -15.00 7.81
C ALA A 59 -4.38 -14.47 6.46
N LEU A 60 -3.13 -13.99 6.38
CA LEU A 60 -2.50 -13.48 5.16
C LEU A 60 -1.17 -14.18 4.93
N ALA A 61 -0.82 -14.44 3.66
CA ALA A 61 0.48 -14.98 3.27
C ALA A 61 0.98 -14.29 2.00
N TRP A 62 2.31 -14.21 1.85
CA TRP A 62 2.91 -13.58 0.68
C TRP A 62 4.15 -14.29 0.18
N THR A 63 4.40 -14.12 -1.12
CA THR A 63 5.55 -14.68 -1.84
C THR A 63 6.11 -13.67 -2.82
N GLY A 64 7.24 -13.98 -3.47
CA GLY A 64 7.87 -13.07 -4.44
C GLY A 64 8.56 -11.87 -3.77
N VAL A 65 9.02 -12.03 -2.54
CA VAL A 65 9.66 -10.96 -1.76
C VAL A 65 11.03 -10.59 -2.35
N PRO A 66 11.30 -9.30 -2.63
CA PRO A 66 12.59 -8.83 -3.11
C PRO A 66 13.73 -9.13 -2.13
N GLN A 67 14.94 -9.40 -2.67
CA GLN A 67 16.09 -9.82 -1.87
C GLN A 67 16.52 -8.78 -0.82
N ASN A 68 16.40 -7.48 -1.14
CA ASN A 68 16.82 -6.38 -0.27
C ASN A 68 15.74 -5.91 0.71
N THR A 69 14.64 -6.66 0.87
CA THR A 69 13.60 -6.33 1.83
C THR A 69 14.13 -6.36 3.25
N VAL A 70 13.84 -5.33 4.03
CA VAL A 70 14.18 -5.18 5.45
C VAL A 70 12.94 -5.34 6.32
N SER A 71 11.80 -4.78 5.87
CA SER A 71 10.53 -4.87 6.58
C SER A 71 9.34 -4.85 5.61
N PHE A 72 8.14 -5.13 6.16
CA PHE A 72 6.89 -4.92 5.42
C PHE A 72 5.99 -3.93 6.15
N ALA A 73 5.10 -3.30 5.37
CA ALA A 73 3.96 -2.53 5.87
C ALA A 73 2.69 -3.01 5.16
N LEU A 74 1.61 -3.23 5.93
CA LEU A 74 0.27 -3.58 5.44
C LEU A 74 -0.69 -2.43 5.74
N ILE A 75 -1.46 -2.05 4.73
CA ILE A 75 -2.55 -1.10 4.83
C ILE A 75 -3.82 -1.80 4.35
N VAL A 76 -4.87 -1.80 5.18
CA VAL A 76 -6.20 -2.26 4.77
C VAL A 76 -7.14 -1.07 4.78
N HIS A 77 -7.84 -0.84 3.66
CA HIS A 77 -8.69 0.33 3.51
C HIS A 77 -9.93 0.06 2.64
N ASP A 78 -10.92 0.95 2.73
CA ASP A 78 -12.19 0.90 1.99
C ASP A 78 -12.30 2.17 1.12
N PRO A 79 -11.99 2.09 -0.19
CA PRO A 79 -11.99 3.26 -1.08
C PRO A 79 -13.39 3.82 -1.36
N GLU A 80 -14.46 3.09 -1.09
CA GLU A 80 -15.84 3.56 -1.27
C GLU A 80 -16.31 4.47 -0.11
N VAL A 81 -15.55 4.57 0.98
CA VAL A 81 -15.90 5.44 2.11
C VAL A 81 -14.90 6.58 2.26
N PRO A 82 -15.18 7.76 1.65
CA PRO A 82 -14.28 8.90 1.76
C PRO A 82 -14.31 9.48 3.18
N VAL A 83 -13.14 9.92 3.65
CA VAL A 83 -13.03 10.72 4.87
C VAL A 83 -13.43 12.15 4.55
N LYS A 84 -14.42 12.69 5.29
CA LYS A 84 -15.01 14.00 5.02
C LYS A 84 -13.95 15.10 4.86
N ASN A 85 -14.03 15.84 3.76
CA ASN A 85 -13.15 16.96 3.39
C ASN A 85 -11.69 16.59 3.12
N THR A 86 -11.39 15.33 2.86
CA THR A 86 -10.04 14.86 2.50
C THR A 86 -10.10 13.95 1.26
N PRO A 87 -9.00 13.73 0.55
CA PRO A 87 -8.92 12.71 -0.50
C PRO A 87 -8.72 11.30 0.06
N GLU A 88 -8.69 11.14 1.39
CA GLU A 88 -8.48 9.86 2.04
C GLU A 88 -9.77 9.05 2.15
N ASP A 89 -9.62 7.75 2.23
CA ASP A 89 -10.66 6.78 2.52
C ASP A 89 -10.47 6.14 3.91
N VAL A 90 -11.43 5.32 4.33
CA VAL A 90 -11.41 4.70 5.65
C VAL A 90 -10.36 3.62 5.75
N VAL A 91 -9.43 3.79 6.68
CA VAL A 91 -8.42 2.81 7.04
C VAL A 91 -9.01 1.82 8.06
N HIS A 92 -8.86 0.52 7.74
CA HIS A 92 -9.32 -0.60 8.55
C HIS A 92 -8.20 -1.31 9.32
N TRP A 93 -6.95 -1.21 8.87
CA TRP A 93 -5.79 -1.75 9.55
C TRP A 93 -4.50 -1.12 9.05
N LEU A 94 -3.61 -0.76 9.97
CA LEU A 94 -2.23 -0.39 9.71
C LEU A 94 -1.33 -1.27 10.56
N ILE A 95 -0.39 -1.96 9.92
CA ILE A 95 0.68 -2.68 10.61
C ILE A 95 1.96 -2.53 9.81
N PHE A 96 3.05 -2.14 10.46
CA PHE A 96 4.32 -1.85 9.82
C PHE A 96 5.50 -2.35 10.65
N ASN A 97 6.70 -2.27 10.08
CA ASN A 97 7.90 -2.89 10.63
C ASN A 97 7.76 -4.41 10.84
N ILE A 98 6.88 -5.06 10.05
CA ILE A 98 6.78 -6.51 10.02
C ILE A 98 8.16 -7.05 9.58
N PRO A 99 8.79 -7.96 10.35
CA PRO A 99 10.13 -8.43 10.04
C PRO A 99 10.24 -9.12 8.67
N ARG A 100 11.36 -8.96 7.99
CA ARG A 100 11.64 -9.64 6.72
C ARG A 100 11.45 -11.16 6.75
N THR A 101 11.72 -11.77 7.89
CA THR A 101 11.62 -13.23 8.10
C THR A 101 10.16 -13.71 8.16
N THR A 102 9.20 -12.80 8.36
CA THR A 102 7.77 -13.08 8.38
C THR A 102 7.30 -13.28 6.94
N THR A 103 6.61 -14.39 6.68
CA THR A 103 6.02 -14.75 5.37
C THR A 103 4.50 -14.81 5.40
N HIS A 104 3.91 -14.62 6.58
CA HIS A 104 2.46 -14.66 6.80
C HIS A 104 2.09 -13.93 8.09
N LEU A 105 0.84 -13.49 8.19
CA LEU A 105 0.16 -13.12 9.42
C LEU A 105 -0.88 -14.21 9.74
N THR A 106 -0.88 -14.69 10.97
CA THR A 106 -1.89 -15.65 11.42
C THR A 106 -3.26 -14.97 11.53
N GLU A 107 -4.33 -15.75 11.49
CA GLU A 107 -5.66 -15.28 11.86
C GLU A 107 -5.65 -14.72 13.29
N ALA A 108 -6.45 -13.71 13.56
CA ALA A 108 -6.64 -13.10 14.89
C ALA A 108 -5.35 -12.46 15.46
N VAL A 109 -4.64 -11.65 14.65
CA VAL A 109 -3.55 -10.82 15.18
C VAL A 109 -4.05 -9.96 16.34
N PRO A 110 -3.40 -9.99 17.52
CA PRO A 110 -3.84 -9.23 18.69
C PRO A 110 -3.90 -7.71 18.43
N SER A 111 -4.95 -7.05 18.93
CA SER A 111 -5.13 -5.58 18.80
C SER A 111 -4.31 -4.83 19.87
N VAL A 112 -2.99 -4.86 19.74
CA VAL A 112 -2.03 -4.19 20.62
C VAL A 112 -1.10 -3.29 19.82
N ALA A 113 -0.55 -2.24 20.43
CA ALA A 113 0.29 -1.27 19.73
C ALA A 113 1.58 -1.89 19.15
N LYS A 114 2.18 -2.84 19.87
CA LYS A 114 3.40 -3.52 19.46
C LYS A 114 3.26 -5.03 19.64
N LEU A 115 3.54 -5.77 18.58
CA LEU A 115 3.54 -7.22 18.57
C LEU A 115 4.88 -7.79 19.08
N PRO A 116 4.91 -9.06 19.53
CA PRO A 116 6.13 -9.70 20.04
C PRO A 116 7.29 -9.75 19.04
N ASP A 117 7.01 -9.78 17.73
CA ASP A 117 8.00 -9.78 16.65
C ASP A 117 8.59 -8.39 16.36
N GLY A 118 8.09 -7.35 17.05
CA GLY A 118 8.49 -5.97 16.87
C GLY A 118 7.66 -5.16 15.88
N SER A 119 6.68 -5.78 15.21
CA SER A 119 5.71 -5.08 14.36
C SER A 119 4.90 -4.07 15.18
N ILE A 120 4.55 -2.95 14.57
CA ILE A 120 3.79 -1.86 15.20
C ILE A 120 2.45 -1.73 14.48
N GLN A 121 1.37 -1.60 15.23
CA GLN A 121 0.05 -1.31 14.68
C GLN A 121 -0.31 0.16 14.91
N GLY A 122 -0.70 0.82 13.82
CA GLY A 122 -1.18 2.20 13.83
C GLY A 122 -2.67 2.29 14.17
N ALA A 123 -3.11 3.51 14.46
CA ALA A 123 -4.52 3.77 14.73
C ALA A 123 -5.35 3.79 13.44
N THR A 124 -6.53 3.14 13.47
CA THR A 124 -7.56 3.27 12.44
C THR A 124 -8.24 4.64 12.52
N LEU A 125 -9.13 4.95 11.57
CA LEU A 125 -9.93 6.18 11.63
C LEU A 125 -10.74 6.28 12.94
N ALA A 126 -11.17 5.16 13.49
CA ALA A 126 -11.90 5.12 14.78
C ALA A 126 -11.00 5.33 16.01
N GLY A 127 -9.69 5.52 15.81
CA GLY A 127 -8.70 5.63 16.90
C GLY A 127 -8.41 4.31 17.59
N THR A 128 -8.87 3.18 17.05
CA THR A 128 -8.61 1.84 17.58
C THR A 128 -7.34 1.27 16.97
N LEU A 129 -6.60 0.50 17.75
CA LEU A 129 -5.44 -0.26 17.28
C LEU A 129 -5.86 -1.60 16.68
N GLY A 130 -5.12 -2.06 15.69
CA GLY A 130 -5.32 -3.36 15.07
C GLY A 130 -6.41 -3.38 14.00
N TYR A 131 -6.89 -4.58 13.70
CA TYR A 131 -7.84 -4.81 12.63
C TYR A 131 -9.25 -4.35 12.99
N MET A 132 -9.81 -3.49 12.15
CA MET A 132 -11.22 -3.10 12.17
C MET A 132 -11.94 -3.82 11.02
N GLY A 133 -12.81 -4.76 11.33
CA GLY A 133 -13.54 -5.53 10.32
C GLY A 133 -14.37 -4.66 9.36
N PRO A 134 -14.59 -5.12 8.13
CA PRO A 134 -15.55 -4.56 7.18
C PRO A 134 -16.90 -4.25 7.78
N GLY A 135 -17.51 -3.11 7.43
CA GLY A 135 -18.75 -2.65 8.04
C GLY A 135 -19.74 -2.01 7.08
N ALA A 136 -19.65 -2.27 5.78
CA ALA A 136 -20.55 -1.71 4.77
C ALA A 136 -22.04 -2.01 5.07
N ARG A 137 -22.92 -1.09 4.69
CA ARG A 137 -24.36 -1.14 5.00
C ARG A 137 -25.07 -2.22 4.19
N ALA A 138 -26.18 -2.76 4.74
CA ALA A 138 -26.99 -3.78 4.07
C ALA A 138 -27.80 -3.24 2.89
N ASP A 139 -28.13 -1.95 2.88
CA ASP A 139 -28.91 -1.28 1.84
C ASP A 139 -28.06 -0.65 0.72
N GLY A 140 -26.73 -0.91 0.74
CA GLY A 140 -25.78 -0.40 -0.24
C GLY A 140 -25.15 -1.49 -1.13
N PRO A 141 -24.29 -1.07 -2.07
CA PRO A 141 -23.49 -2.00 -2.86
C PRO A 141 -22.47 -2.74 -1.98
N TYR A 142 -21.83 -3.77 -2.55
CA TYR A 142 -20.61 -4.30 -1.97
C TYR A 142 -19.51 -3.25 -1.98
N HIS A 143 -18.84 -3.09 -0.83
CA HIS A 143 -17.59 -2.36 -0.74
C HIS A 143 -16.42 -3.29 -0.96
N HIS A 144 -15.31 -2.75 -1.48
CA HIS A 144 -14.05 -3.43 -1.65
C HIS A 144 -13.11 -3.06 -0.50
N TYR A 145 -12.58 -4.08 0.15
CA TYR A 145 -11.59 -3.92 1.21
C TYR A 145 -10.26 -4.34 0.64
N ILE A 146 -9.38 -3.37 0.43
CA ILE A 146 -8.10 -3.56 -0.23
C ILE A 146 -7.02 -3.75 0.81
N PHE A 147 -6.35 -4.89 0.74
CA PHE A 147 -5.18 -5.24 1.54
C PHE A 147 -3.95 -4.97 0.68
N GLU A 148 -3.14 -3.99 1.06
CA GLU A 148 -1.93 -3.59 0.36
C GLU A 148 -0.71 -3.90 1.21
N LEU A 149 0.11 -4.85 0.79
CA LEU A 149 1.37 -5.19 1.45
C LEU A 149 2.54 -4.61 0.66
N TYR A 150 3.36 -3.82 1.33
CA TYR A 150 4.56 -3.19 0.79
C TYR A 150 5.80 -3.86 1.35
N ALA A 151 6.75 -4.25 0.49
CA ALA A 151 8.11 -4.63 0.88
C ALA A 151 9.00 -3.39 0.86
N LEU A 152 9.70 -3.13 1.95
CA LEU A 152 10.52 -1.94 2.15
C LEU A 152 11.99 -2.32 2.36
N ASP A 153 12.92 -1.50 1.86
CA ASP A 153 14.36 -1.63 2.11
C ASP A 153 14.82 -1.02 3.44
N THR A 154 13.88 -0.59 4.26
CA THR A 154 14.13 0.05 5.56
C THR A 154 13.10 -0.35 6.62
N LYS A 155 13.35 0.02 7.86
CA LYS A 155 12.33 0.12 8.91
C LYS A 155 11.86 1.56 9.00
N LEU A 156 10.58 1.75 9.31
CA LEU A 156 9.98 3.06 9.48
C LEU A 156 10.17 3.54 10.93
N ASP A 157 10.66 4.75 11.10
CA ASP A 157 10.79 5.41 12.42
C ASP A 157 9.46 6.09 12.78
N LEU A 158 8.45 5.26 13.08
CA LEU A 158 7.09 5.70 13.42
C LEU A 158 6.58 4.97 14.66
N GLY A 159 5.76 5.66 15.43
CA GLY A 159 5.06 5.12 16.61
C GLY A 159 3.65 4.58 16.28
N PRO A 160 2.94 4.04 17.29
CA PRO A 160 1.60 3.47 17.11
C PRO A 160 0.49 4.52 16.89
N ASP A 161 0.79 5.80 16.98
CA ASP A 161 -0.07 6.93 16.64
C ASP A 161 0.00 7.31 15.16
N ALA A 162 0.90 6.68 14.40
CA ALA A 162 1.08 6.91 12.96
C ALA A 162 -0.21 6.61 12.18
N LYS A 163 -0.55 7.52 11.29
CA LYS A 163 -1.66 7.41 10.34
C LYS A 163 -1.15 6.96 8.97
N ARG A 164 -2.07 6.63 8.06
CA ARG A 164 -1.72 6.24 6.69
C ARG A 164 -0.84 7.28 5.98
N VAL A 165 -1.12 8.57 6.14
CA VAL A 165 -0.32 9.65 5.54
C VAL A 165 1.13 9.63 6.03
N ASP A 166 1.35 9.33 7.30
CA ASP A 166 2.70 9.24 7.88
C ASP A 166 3.44 8.03 7.33
N LEU A 167 2.74 6.88 7.18
CA LEU A 167 3.29 5.69 6.54
C LEU A 167 3.70 5.99 5.09
N PHE A 168 2.82 6.58 4.29
CA PHE A 168 3.14 6.89 2.89
C PHE A 168 4.35 7.79 2.78
N LYS A 169 4.42 8.83 3.61
CA LYS A 169 5.57 9.75 3.64
C LYS A 169 6.86 9.02 4.04
N ALA A 170 6.80 8.16 5.06
CA ALA A 170 7.97 7.41 5.52
C ALA A 170 8.40 6.29 4.54
N MET A 171 7.49 5.77 3.72
CA MET A 171 7.76 4.77 2.67
C MET A 171 8.30 5.38 1.37
N GLU A 172 8.27 6.72 1.21
CA GLU A 172 8.66 7.40 -0.02
C GLU A 172 10.14 7.10 -0.37
N GLY A 173 10.39 6.51 -1.55
CA GLY A 173 11.70 6.08 -1.97
C GLY A 173 12.18 4.72 -1.44
N HIS A 174 11.41 4.08 -0.54
CA HIS A 174 11.77 2.83 0.12
C HIS A 174 10.97 1.61 -0.31
N VAL A 175 10.00 1.76 -1.21
CA VAL A 175 9.16 0.64 -1.67
C VAL A 175 9.87 -0.17 -2.75
N LEU A 176 10.12 -1.45 -2.47
CA LEU A 176 10.74 -2.42 -3.39
C LEU A 176 9.69 -3.20 -4.19
N ALA A 177 8.58 -3.57 -3.55
CA ALA A 177 7.50 -4.34 -4.16
C ALA A 177 6.18 -4.10 -3.44
N LYS A 178 5.08 -4.44 -4.13
CA LYS A 178 3.73 -4.35 -3.59
C LYS A 178 2.93 -5.60 -3.97
N GLY A 179 2.19 -6.14 -3.00
CA GLY A 179 1.17 -7.18 -3.19
C GLY A 179 -0.21 -6.64 -2.81
N ILE A 180 -1.25 -7.07 -3.54
CA ILE A 180 -2.63 -6.64 -3.30
C ILE A 180 -3.51 -7.88 -3.19
N LEU A 181 -4.45 -7.84 -2.26
CA LEU A 181 -5.57 -8.78 -2.13
C LEU A 181 -6.83 -7.94 -1.89
N THR A 182 -7.92 -8.26 -2.58
CA THR A 182 -9.19 -7.55 -2.45
C THR A 182 -10.26 -8.49 -1.93
N GLY A 183 -10.96 -8.10 -0.87
CA GLY A 183 -12.17 -8.77 -0.42
C GLY A 183 -13.39 -7.87 -0.59
N ARG A 184 -14.57 -8.45 -0.76
CA ARG A 184 -15.83 -7.70 -0.86
C ARG A 184 -16.72 -7.97 0.34
N TYR A 185 -17.45 -6.97 0.78
CA TYR A 185 -18.41 -7.15 1.84
C TYR A 185 -19.54 -6.10 1.78
N HIS A 186 -20.74 -6.54 2.08
CA HIS A 186 -21.82 -5.72 2.63
C HIS A 186 -22.56 -6.55 3.69
N ARG A 187 -23.23 -5.86 4.62
CA ARG A 187 -24.03 -6.55 5.65
C ARG A 187 -25.22 -7.22 4.99
N LEU A 188 -25.53 -8.45 5.38
CA LEU A 188 -26.80 -9.09 4.98
C LEU A 188 -27.95 -8.46 5.78
N GLN A 189 -29.13 -8.35 5.15
CA GLN A 189 -30.38 -7.92 5.81
C GLN A 189 -30.88 -8.95 6.79
#